data_a76b3da79318f3bbd741c56c65cec0f7
#
_entry.id   a76b3da79318f3bbd741c56c65cec0f7
#
_cell.length_a   1.000
_cell.length_b   1.000
_cell.length_c   1.000
_cell.angle_alpha   90.00
_cell.angle_beta   90.00
_cell.angle_gamma   90.00
#
_symmetry.space_group_name_H-M   'P 1'
#
loop_
_entity.id
_entity.type
_entity.pdbx_description
1 polymer ?
#
loop_
_entity_poly.entity_id
_entity_poly.type
_entity_poly.pdbx_seq_one_letter_code
_entity_poly.pdbx_strand_id
1 'polypeptide(L)'
;IGNEVAKGMIPNGFDYRLYRYTFATQKVEPILKNFKPSVNSFTWSYGDGNIYFKADDGYDISYFRLNPKTLKVTRFKLPVTCLGGISIAEAQSTPRAVFFGQTGTRARDMYLCTLSSEQPKTKQIGDISFDKLFGDVALGEVNDWDFKSSRGDTIKGFYVLPVNFDKTKKYPMIVYYYGGCTPT
;
A
#
# COMPACT_ATOMS: atom_id res chain seq x y z
N ILE A 1 -14.12 8.07 5.96
CA ILE A 1 -13.15 8.54 4.96
C ILE A 1 -13.75 9.76 4.28
N GLY A 2 -12.98 10.81 4.16
CA GLY A 2 -13.32 12.01 3.39
C GLY A 2 -12.17 12.33 2.44
N ASN A 3 -12.45 13.16 1.45
CA ASN A 3 -11.47 13.66 0.52
C ASN A 3 -11.22 15.16 0.73
N GLU A 4 -10.00 15.59 0.42
CA GLU A 4 -9.61 16.99 0.44
C GLU A 4 -9.28 17.42 -0.99
N VAL A 5 -9.91 18.51 -1.43
CA VAL A 5 -9.67 19.10 -2.75
C VAL A 5 -9.28 20.55 -2.55
N ALA A 6 -8.18 20.98 -3.14
CA ALA A 6 -7.77 22.37 -3.11
C ALA A 6 -8.80 23.23 -3.87
N LYS A 7 -9.11 24.40 -3.33
CA LYS A 7 -10.07 25.33 -3.93
C LYS A 7 -9.62 25.69 -5.36
N GLY A 8 -10.50 25.51 -6.33
CA GLY A 8 -10.23 25.81 -7.74
C GLY A 8 -9.55 24.68 -8.52
N MET A 9 -9.28 23.53 -7.92
CA MET A 9 -8.78 22.33 -8.61
C MET A 9 -9.92 21.55 -9.25
N ILE A 10 -9.73 21.10 -10.49
CA ILE A 10 -10.58 20.06 -11.09
C ILE A 10 -10.04 18.73 -10.58
N PRO A 11 -10.82 17.98 -9.78
CA PRO A 11 -10.29 16.77 -9.17
C PRO A 11 -10.27 15.62 -10.19
N ASN A 12 -9.09 15.24 -10.63
CA ASN A 12 -8.86 13.99 -11.37
C ASN A 12 -8.52 12.81 -10.44
N GLY A 13 -8.27 13.09 -9.18
CA GLY A 13 -8.00 12.12 -8.14
C GLY A 13 -8.20 12.77 -6.78
N PHE A 14 -8.65 11.99 -5.83
CA PHE A 14 -8.94 12.47 -4.51
C PHE A 14 -8.00 11.81 -3.52
N ASP A 15 -7.34 12.63 -2.70
CA ASP A 15 -6.67 12.13 -1.51
C ASP A 15 -7.70 11.90 -0.42
N TYR A 16 -7.91 10.64 -0.07
CA TYR A 16 -8.81 10.30 1.02
C TYR A 16 -8.09 10.34 2.36
N ARG A 17 -8.77 10.89 3.38
CA ARG A 17 -8.25 11.06 4.75
C ARG A 17 -9.19 10.43 5.76
N LEU A 18 -8.66 10.08 6.94
CA LEU A 18 -9.46 9.63 8.07
C LEU A 18 -9.94 10.83 8.89
N TYR A 19 -11.24 10.86 9.15
CA TYR A 19 -11.88 11.86 10.01
C TYR A 19 -12.54 11.17 11.20
N ARG A 20 -12.56 11.86 12.33
CA ARG A 20 -13.34 11.50 13.50
C ARG A 20 -14.55 12.39 13.61
N TYR A 21 -15.74 11.79 13.72
CA TYR A 21 -16.96 12.48 14.13
C TYR A 21 -17.23 12.24 15.61
N THR A 22 -17.39 13.30 16.39
CA THR A 22 -17.71 13.22 17.82
C THR A 22 -19.20 13.55 18.01
N PHE A 23 -20.00 12.55 18.36
CA PHE A 23 -21.46 12.71 18.49
C PHE A 23 -21.88 13.77 19.53
N ALA A 24 -21.20 13.82 20.67
CA ALA A 24 -21.50 14.79 21.74
C ALA A 24 -21.32 16.26 21.32
N THR A 25 -20.38 16.53 20.44
CA THR A 25 -20.05 17.91 19.99
C THR A 25 -20.42 18.19 18.54
N GLN A 26 -20.87 17.15 17.81
CA GLN A 26 -21.17 17.17 16.38
C GLN A 26 -20.02 17.69 15.52
N LYS A 27 -18.78 17.53 15.99
CA LYS A 27 -17.58 17.97 15.27
C LYS A 27 -16.98 16.88 14.42
N VAL A 28 -16.51 17.27 13.24
CA VAL A 28 -15.70 16.45 12.33
C VAL A 28 -14.27 16.97 12.35
N GLU A 29 -13.31 16.12 12.63
CA GLU A 29 -11.89 16.49 12.72
C GLU A 29 -11.01 15.47 11.99
N PRO A 30 -10.01 15.91 11.18
CA PRO A 30 -9.04 14.99 10.61
C PRO A 30 -8.15 14.42 11.72
N ILE A 31 -7.99 13.10 11.76
CA ILE A 31 -7.22 12.43 12.83
C ILE A 31 -5.75 12.19 12.47
N LEU A 32 -5.38 12.30 11.20
CA LEU A 32 -4.01 12.11 10.70
C LEU A 32 -3.60 13.22 9.76
N LYS A 33 -3.45 14.45 10.28
CA LYS A 33 -3.17 15.68 9.48
C LYS A 33 -1.90 15.59 8.60
N ASN A 34 -0.85 14.89 9.08
CA ASN A 34 0.44 14.81 8.39
C ASN A 34 0.65 13.46 7.66
N PHE A 35 -0.36 12.63 7.60
CA PHE A 35 -0.30 11.36 6.89
C PHE A 35 -0.54 11.60 5.40
N LYS A 36 0.48 11.40 4.57
CA LYS A 36 0.42 11.71 3.13
C LYS A 36 -0.30 10.67 2.28
N PRO A 37 -0.16 9.34 2.55
CA PRO A 37 -0.81 8.33 1.73
C PRO A 37 -2.34 8.47 1.68
N SER A 38 -2.95 8.14 0.55
CA SER A 38 -4.41 8.21 0.35
C SER A 38 -5.08 6.96 0.93
N VAL A 39 -6.01 7.13 1.86
CA VAL A 39 -6.68 6.02 2.57
C VAL A 39 -7.80 5.42 1.73
N ASN A 40 -7.66 4.15 1.31
CA ASN A 40 -8.64 3.47 0.46
C ASN A 40 -9.78 2.81 1.24
N SER A 41 -9.45 2.18 2.37
CA SER A 41 -10.41 1.46 3.21
C SER A 41 -9.92 1.36 4.63
N PHE A 42 -10.82 1.18 5.57
CA PHE A 42 -10.44 0.95 6.97
C PHE A 42 -11.41 -0.01 7.66
N THR A 43 -10.91 -0.63 8.73
CA THR A 43 -11.66 -1.46 9.65
C THR A 43 -11.31 -1.06 11.08
N TRP A 44 -12.31 -0.81 11.91
CA TRP A 44 -12.10 -0.57 13.34
C TRP A 44 -12.26 -1.88 14.10
N SER A 45 -11.14 -2.43 14.55
CA SER A 45 -11.13 -3.67 15.32
C SER A 45 -11.61 -3.40 16.75
N TYR A 46 -12.67 -4.07 17.16
CA TYR A 46 -13.20 -3.95 18.51
C TYR A 46 -12.46 -4.84 19.54
N GLY A 47 -11.71 -5.83 19.08
CA GLY A 47 -10.93 -6.72 19.95
C GLY A 47 -9.69 -6.06 20.55
N ASP A 48 -9.01 -5.19 19.80
CA ASP A 48 -7.84 -4.45 20.26
C ASP A 48 -8.01 -2.93 20.26
N GLY A 49 -9.14 -2.43 19.75
CA GLY A 49 -9.49 -1.03 19.71
C GLY A 49 -8.70 -0.19 18.68
N ASN A 50 -7.90 -0.80 17.83
CA ASN A 50 -7.15 -0.11 16.79
C ASN A 50 -7.92 0.01 15.47
N ILE A 51 -7.54 0.98 14.65
CA ILE A 51 -8.05 1.15 13.30
C ILE A 51 -7.00 0.60 12.34
N TYR A 52 -7.40 -0.34 11.52
CA TYR A 52 -6.58 -0.91 10.46
C TYR A 52 -7.01 -0.36 9.12
N PHE A 53 -6.06 0.06 8.28
CA PHE A 53 -6.45 0.69 7.02
C PHE A 53 -5.42 0.43 5.92
N LYS A 54 -5.93 0.43 4.69
CA LYS A 54 -5.15 0.35 3.46
C LYS A 54 -5.01 1.75 2.88
N ALA A 55 -3.82 2.09 2.38
CA ALA A 55 -3.57 3.37 1.75
C ALA A 55 -2.59 3.26 0.59
N ASP A 56 -2.78 4.12 -0.42
CA ASP A 56 -1.86 4.31 -1.53
C ASP A 56 -0.68 5.17 -1.06
N ASP A 57 0.53 4.62 -1.13
CA ASP A 57 1.77 5.23 -0.69
C ASP A 57 2.78 5.28 -1.84
N GLY A 58 2.64 6.25 -2.73
CA GLY A 58 3.34 6.31 -3.99
C GLY A 58 2.75 5.27 -4.96
N TYR A 59 3.58 4.35 -5.47
CA TYR A 59 3.13 3.21 -6.28
C TYR A 59 2.84 1.94 -5.46
N ASP A 60 3.09 1.97 -4.14
CA ASP A 60 2.73 0.90 -3.22
C ASP A 60 1.29 1.04 -2.72
N ILE A 61 0.66 -0.09 -2.45
CA ILE A 61 -0.57 -0.15 -1.66
C ILE A 61 -0.23 -0.86 -0.36
N SER A 62 -0.19 -0.08 0.72
CA SER A 62 0.31 -0.53 2.02
C SER A 62 -0.77 -0.66 3.08
N TYR A 63 -0.47 -1.42 4.13
CA TYR A 63 -1.37 -1.63 5.27
C TYR A 63 -0.83 -1.00 6.53
N PHE A 64 -1.71 -0.38 7.31
CA PHE A 64 -1.38 0.41 8.47
C PHE A 64 -2.28 0.08 9.65
N ARG A 65 -1.76 0.30 10.85
CA ARG A 65 -2.51 0.32 12.11
C ARG A 65 -2.42 1.70 12.73
N LEU A 66 -3.55 2.26 13.11
CA LEU A 66 -3.66 3.49 13.89
C LEU A 66 -4.18 3.17 15.28
N ASN A 67 -3.46 3.58 16.31
CA ASN A 67 -4.00 3.65 17.65
C ASN A 67 -4.81 4.96 17.80
N PRO A 68 -6.15 4.91 17.98
CA PRO A 68 -6.99 6.10 17.98
C PRO A 68 -6.81 7.00 19.21
N LYS A 69 -6.18 6.49 20.28
CA LYS A 69 -5.90 7.26 21.51
C LYS A 69 -4.60 8.04 21.42
N THR A 70 -3.55 7.41 20.90
CA THR A 70 -2.20 8.01 20.81
C THR A 70 -1.92 8.63 19.44
N LEU A 71 -2.75 8.35 18.45
CA LEU A 71 -2.58 8.69 17.03
C LEU A 71 -1.30 8.13 16.41
N LYS A 72 -0.68 7.13 17.06
CA LYS A 72 0.48 6.44 16.51
C LYS A 72 0.05 5.58 15.33
N VAL A 73 0.70 5.81 14.18
CA VAL A 73 0.56 4.99 12.97
C VAL A 73 1.73 4.01 12.90
N THR A 74 1.41 2.77 12.55
CA THR A 74 2.39 1.72 12.28
C THR A 74 2.13 1.18 10.88
N ARG A 75 3.14 1.20 9.99
CA ARG A 75 3.09 0.52 8.69
C ARG A 75 3.52 -0.93 8.85
N PHE A 76 2.75 -1.85 8.29
CA PHE A 76 3.14 -3.26 8.24
C PHE A 76 4.05 -3.54 7.05
N LYS A 77 5.14 -4.27 7.30
CA LYS A 77 6.03 -4.81 6.26
C LYS A 77 5.50 -6.18 5.84
N LEU A 78 4.64 -6.20 4.85
CA LEU A 78 4.08 -7.41 4.26
C LEU A 78 4.94 -7.87 3.07
N PRO A 79 4.87 -9.15 2.66
CA PRO A 79 5.63 -9.69 1.52
C PRO A 79 5.05 -9.27 0.16
N VAL A 80 4.29 -8.19 0.10
CA VAL A 80 3.66 -7.64 -1.11
C VAL A 80 3.84 -6.12 -1.12
N THR A 81 4.07 -5.55 -2.29
CA THR A 81 4.16 -4.11 -2.50
C THR A 81 2.81 -3.52 -2.89
N CYS A 82 2.03 -4.27 -3.65
CA CYS A 82 0.68 -3.89 -4.03
C CYS A 82 -0.33 -4.80 -3.33
N LEU A 83 -0.84 -4.33 -2.18
CA LEU A 83 -1.84 -5.04 -1.40
C LEU A 83 -3.21 -4.92 -2.09
N GLY A 84 -3.79 -6.03 -2.49
CA GLY A 84 -5.12 -6.10 -3.08
C GLY A 84 -6.22 -5.99 -2.00
N GLY A 85 -6.73 -7.13 -1.55
CA GLY A 85 -7.70 -7.22 -0.46
C GLY A 85 -7.08 -7.72 0.82
N ILE A 86 -7.66 -7.33 1.95
CA ILE A 86 -7.30 -7.81 3.27
C ILE A 86 -8.55 -7.90 4.14
N SER A 87 -8.66 -8.99 4.90
CA SER A 87 -9.68 -9.19 5.93
C SER A 87 -9.00 -9.52 7.25
N ILE A 88 -9.51 -8.95 8.34
CA ILE A 88 -8.98 -9.16 9.69
C ILE A 88 -10.03 -9.77 10.61
N ALA A 89 -9.59 -10.55 11.59
CA ALA A 89 -10.43 -11.07 12.67
C ALA A 89 -10.61 -10.00 13.74
N GLU A 90 -11.61 -9.13 13.58
CA GLU A 90 -11.83 -7.89 14.36
C GLU A 90 -12.07 -8.11 15.86
N ALA A 91 -12.55 -9.31 16.24
CA ALA A 91 -12.85 -9.65 17.64
C ALA A 91 -11.63 -10.01 18.48
N GLN A 92 -10.47 -10.23 17.85
CA GLN A 92 -9.27 -10.69 18.55
C GLN A 92 -8.43 -9.53 19.08
N SER A 93 -7.88 -9.70 20.29
CA SER A 93 -6.94 -8.75 20.90
C SER A 93 -5.65 -8.59 20.10
N THR A 94 -5.29 -9.59 19.29
CA THR A 94 -4.24 -9.52 18.29
C THR A 94 -4.81 -10.09 16.99
N PRO A 95 -5.29 -9.24 16.06
CA PRO A 95 -6.02 -9.70 14.90
C PRO A 95 -5.16 -10.58 13.98
N ARG A 96 -5.76 -11.65 13.49
CA ARG A 96 -5.26 -12.43 12.35
C ARG A 96 -5.77 -11.80 11.08
N ALA A 97 -4.95 -11.82 10.05
CA ALA A 97 -5.28 -11.26 8.74
C ALA A 97 -5.09 -12.30 7.65
N VAL A 98 -6.03 -12.35 6.72
CA VAL A 98 -5.87 -13.00 5.42
C VAL A 98 -5.86 -11.90 4.37
N PHE A 99 -4.88 -11.93 3.49
CA PHE A 99 -4.74 -10.93 2.44
C PHE A 99 -4.18 -11.54 1.16
N PHE A 100 -4.38 -10.82 0.05
CA PHE A 100 -3.71 -11.12 -1.21
C PHE A 100 -3.05 -9.86 -1.76
N GLY A 101 -2.00 -10.06 -2.51
CA GLY A 101 -1.24 -8.98 -3.14
C GLY A 101 -0.15 -9.51 -4.05
N GLN A 102 0.58 -8.59 -4.64
CA GLN A 102 1.63 -8.87 -5.62
C GLN A 102 2.87 -8.02 -5.37
N THR A 103 3.97 -8.40 -6.01
CA THR A 103 5.19 -7.59 -6.12
C THR A 103 5.48 -7.33 -7.59
N GLY A 104 6.51 -6.55 -7.90
CA GLY A 104 6.95 -6.32 -9.27
C GLY A 104 7.40 -7.59 -10.03
N THR A 105 7.75 -8.67 -9.28
CA THR A 105 8.25 -9.93 -9.85
C THR A 105 7.40 -11.15 -9.50
N ARG A 106 6.33 -10.96 -8.73
CA ARG A 106 5.48 -12.06 -8.27
C ARG A 106 4.01 -11.70 -8.45
N ALA A 107 3.28 -12.54 -9.14
CA ALA A 107 1.85 -12.39 -9.32
C ALA A 107 1.10 -12.49 -7.99
N ARG A 108 -0.18 -12.13 -8.02
CA ARG A 108 -1.07 -12.13 -6.85
C ARG A 108 -1.13 -13.48 -6.16
N ASP A 109 -0.86 -13.48 -4.88
CA ASP A 109 -0.90 -14.67 -4.03
C ASP A 109 -1.61 -14.38 -2.71
N MET A 110 -1.98 -15.41 -1.96
CA MET A 110 -2.75 -15.30 -0.72
C MET A 110 -1.91 -15.67 0.49
N TYR A 111 -2.02 -14.88 1.54
CA TYR A 111 -1.23 -14.96 2.76
C TYR A 111 -2.09 -14.89 4.02
N LEU A 112 -1.62 -15.55 5.08
CA LEU A 112 -2.13 -15.48 6.44
C LEU A 112 -1.04 -14.94 7.36
N CYS A 113 -1.39 -14.04 8.29
CA CYS A 113 -0.50 -13.60 9.36
C CYS A 113 -1.28 -13.25 10.64
N THR A 114 -0.53 -13.02 11.72
CA THR A 114 -1.03 -12.39 12.95
C THR A 114 -0.39 -11.01 13.08
N LEU A 115 -1.19 -9.95 13.17
CA LEU A 115 -0.73 -8.56 13.16
C LEU A 115 -0.14 -8.11 14.53
N SER A 116 0.78 -8.91 15.09
CA SER A 116 1.41 -8.70 16.40
C SER A 116 2.58 -7.72 16.37
N SER A 117 3.23 -7.54 15.23
CA SER A 117 4.42 -6.68 15.05
C SER A 117 4.36 -5.93 13.72
N GLU A 118 5.26 -4.97 13.52
CA GLU A 118 5.38 -4.23 12.26
C GLU A 118 5.77 -5.15 11.08
N GLN A 119 6.52 -6.21 11.36
CA GLN A 119 6.90 -7.24 10.40
C GLN A 119 6.33 -8.60 10.85
N PRO A 120 5.04 -8.87 10.61
CA PRO A 120 4.41 -10.10 11.01
C PRO A 120 4.95 -11.28 10.20
N LYS A 121 5.13 -12.43 10.86
CA LYS A 121 5.41 -13.67 10.13
C LYS A 121 4.20 -14.03 9.28
N THR A 122 4.42 -14.17 7.99
CA THR A 122 3.39 -14.51 7.01
C THR A 122 3.53 -15.95 6.56
N LYS A 123 2.39 -16.60 6.33
CA LYS A 123 2.32 -17.92 5.70
C LYS A 123 1.55 -17.78 4.39
N GLN A 124 2.14 -18.16 3.28
CA GLN A 124 1.43 -18.29 2.01
C GLN A 124 0.44 -19.45 2.14
N ILE A 125 -0.82 -19.23 1.81
CA ILE A 125 -1.91 -20.21 1.92
C ILE A 125 -2.60 -20.50 0.58
N GLY A 126 -2.36 -19.65 -0.41
CA GLY A 126 -2.76 -19.85 -1.79
C GLY A 126 -1.57 -20.30 -2.61
N ASP A 127 -1.83 -21.14 -3.58
CA ASP A 127 -0.91 -21.48 -4.66
C ASP A 127 -1.65 -21.22 -5.98
N ILE A 128 -1.93 -19.95 -6.25
CA ILE A 128 -2.46 -19.51 -7.56
C ILE A 128 -1.30 -19.52 -8.57
N SER A 129 -0.25 -20.06 -8.09
CA SER A 129 1.02 -20.50 -8.64
C SER A 129 1.50 -19.79 -9.90
N PHE A 130 1.95 -18.54 -9.66
CA PHE A 130 2.98 -17.98 -10.52
C PHE A 130 4.13 -18.98 -10.71
N ASP A 131 4.58 -19.63 -9.64
CA ASP A 131 5.67 -20.61 -9.67
C ASP A 131 5.35 -21.86 -10.51
N LYS A 132 4.09 -22.32 -10.55
CA LYS A 132 3.67 -23.43 -11.43
C LYS A 132 3.56 -23.03 -12.91
N LEU A 133 3.11 -21.80 -13.16
CA LEU A 133 2.91 -21.30 -14.52
C LEU A 133 4.18 -20.72 -15.12
N PHE A 134 5.05 -20.13 -14.29
CA PHE A 134 6.18 -19.32 -14.72
C PHE A 134 7.47 -19.61 -13.93
N GLY A 135 7.54 -20.73 -13.17
CA GLY A 135 8.70 -21.05 -12.33
C GLY A 135 10.01 -21.20 -13.09
N ASP A 136 9.92 -21.57 -14.36
CA ASP A 136 11.08 -21.69 -15.27
C ASP A 136 11.39 -20.38 -16.01
N VAL A 137 10.58 -19.33 -15.80
CA VAL A 137 10.80 -18.03 -16.44
C VAL A 137 11.70 -17.17 -15.57
N ALA A 138 12.88 -16.85 -16.06
CA ALA A 138 13.74 -15.87 -15.42
C ALA A 138 13.12 -14.46 -15.54
N LEU A 139 12.96 -13.78 -14.42
CA LEU A 139 12.46 -12.40 -14.38
C LEU A 139 13.59 -11.42 -14.13
N GLY A 140 13.44 -10.21 -14.68
CA GLY A 140 14.35 -9.11 -14.44
C GLY A 140 14.23 -8.55 -13.01
N GLU A 141 15.23 -7.81 -12.59
CA GLU A 141 15.24 -7.14 -11.29
C GLU A 141 14.40 -5.86 -11.33
N VAL A 142 13.53 -5.67 -10.33
CA VAL A 142 12.72 -4.45 -10.17
C VAL A 142 13.36 -3.57 -9.10
N ASN A 143 13.61 -2.32 -9.43
CA ASN A 143 14.26 -1.35 -8.56
C ASN A 143 13.44 -0.06 -8.46
N ASP A 144 13.42 0.53 -7.29
CA ASP A 144 12.78 1.82 -7.04
C ASP A 144 13.59 2.95 -7.68
N TRP A 145 12.91 3.98 -8.15
CA TRP A 145 13.51 5.14 -8.76
C TRP A 145 12.75 6.41 -8.43
N ASP A 146 13.44 7.36 -7.87
CA ASP A 146 12.90 8.68 -7.54
C ASP A 146 13.66 9.77 -8.31
N PHE A 147 12.95 10.77 -8.84
CA PHE A 147 13.57 11.94 -9.41
C PHE A 147 12.84 13.24 -9.04
N LYS A 148 13.55 14.35 -9.15
CA LYS A 148 12.97 15.68 -8.96
C LYS A 148 12.42 16.21 -10.29
N SER A 149 11.14 16.58 -10.30
CA SER A 149 10.55 17.31 -11.44
C SER A 149 11.13 18.73 -11.54
N SER A 150 10.91 19.40 -12.67
CA SER A 150 11.27 20.80 -12.85
C SER A 150 10.58 21.76 -11.88
N ARG A 151 9.49 21.31 -11.25
CA ARG A 151 8.75 22.06 -10.20
C ARG A 151 9.20 21.74 -8.78
N GLY A 152 10.18 20.84 -8.62
CA GLY A 152 10.71 20.42 -7.33
C GLY A 152 10.00 19.25 -6.66
N ASP A 153 8.93 18.73 -7.25
CA ASP A 153 8.21 17.57 -6.73
C ASP A 153 9.08 16.30 -6.86
N THR A 154 9.01 15.42 -5.88
CA THR A 154 9.61 14.09 -6.00
C THR A 154 8.61 13.18 -6.71
N ILE A 155 9.00 12.72 -7.89
CA ILE A 155 8.26 11.73 -8.67
C ILE A 155 8.83 10.36 -8.36
N LYS A 156 7.96 9.45 -7.97
CA LYS A 156 8.31 8.06 -7.67
C LYS A 156 7.99 7.17 -8.87
N GLY A 157 8.84 6.22 -9.11
CA GLY A 157 8.69 5.22 -10.16
C GLY A 157 9.50 3.98 -9.84
N PHE A 158 9.52 3.07 -10.76
CA PHE A 158 10.38 1.90 -10.72
C PHE A 158 10.91 1.60 -12.12
N TYR A 159 12.00 0.88 -12.20
CA TYR A 159 12.53 0.36 -13.45
C TYR A 159 12.83 -1.14 -13.32
N VAL A 160 12.72 -1.81 -14.44
CA VAL A 160 12.98 -3.25 -14.54
C VAL A 160 14.21 -3.45 -15.41
N LEU A 161 15.22 -4.10 -14.85
CA LEU A 161 16.40 -4.51 -15.58
C LEU A 161 16.14 -5.82 -16.32
N PRO A 162 16.75 -6.02 -17.50
CA PRO A 162 16.64 -7.30 -18.19
C PRO A 162 17.31 -8.42 -17.38
N VAL A 163 16.89 -9.65 -17.65
CA VAL A 163 17.56 -10.83 -17.10
C VAL A 163 19.05 -10.82 -17.47
N ASN A 164 19.90 -11.15 -16.51
CA ASN A 164 21.36 -11.12 -16.67
C ASN A 164 21.89 -9.72 -17.09
N PHE A 165 21.33 -8.66 -16.51
CA PHE A 165 21.75 -7.30 -16.79
C PHE A 165 23.27 -7.11 -16.60
N ASP A 166 23.91 -6.59 -17.62
CA ASP A 166 25.34 -6.24 -17.63
C ASP A 166 25.49 -4.73 -17.75
N LYS A 167 25.91 -4.06 -16.67
CA LYS A 167 26.09 -2.60 -16.63
C LYS A 167 27.16 -2.06 -17.60
N THR A 168 27.96 -2.90 -18.21
CA THR A 168 28.93 -2.49 -19.25
C THR A 168 28.31 -2.38 -20.62
N LYS A 169 27.08 -2.89 -20.80
CA LYS A 169 26.34 -2.89 -22.07
C LYS A 169 25.27 -1.79 -22.09
N LYS A 170 24.92 -1.38 -23.29
CA LYS A 170 23.78 -0.50 -23.53
C LYS A 170 22.57 -1.31 -23.94
N TYR A 171 21.41 -0.95 -23.40
CA TYR A 171 20.14 -1.61 -23.66
C TYR A 171 19.13 -0.61 -24.22
N PRO A 172 18.21 -1.02 -25.10
CA PRO A 172 17.05 -0.21 -25.43
C PRO A 172 16.18 -0.05 -24.17
N MET A 173 15.58 1.13 -24.00
CA MET A 173 14.71 1.44 -22.87
C MET A 173 13.30 1.75 -23.35
N ILE A 174 12.31 1.14 -22.73
CA ILE A 174 10.89 1.47 -22.88
C ILE A 174 10.50 2.32 -21.66
N VAL A 175 9.97 3.51 -21.91
CA VAL A 175 9.42 4.37 -20.85
C VAL A 175 7.91 4.27 -20.90
N TYR A 176 7.31 3.87 -19.78
CA TYR A 176 5.87 3.88 -19.59
C TYR A 176 5.52 4.88 -18.50
N TYR A 177 4.58 5.75 -18.78
CA TYR A 177 4.03 6.67 -17.79
C TYR A 177 2.51 6.63 -17.86
N TYR A 178 1.91 6.70 -16.69
CA TYR A 178 0.47 6.61 -16.53
C TYR A 178 -0.09 7.91 -15.96
N GLY A 179 -1.10 8.46 -16.64
CA GLY A 179 -1.78 9.71 -16.24
C GLY A 179 -2.95 9.51 -15.29
N GLY A 180 -3.15 8.30 -14.75
CA GLY A 180 -4.21 7.99 -13.81
C GLY A 180 -3.86 8.35 -12.36
N CYS A 181 -4.86 8.25 -11.50
CA CYS A 181 -4.75 8.59 -10.07
C CYS A 181 -4.68 7.35 -9.16
N THR A 182 -4.63 6.15 -9.73
CA THR A 182 -4.55 4.89 -8.98
C THR A 182 -3.23 4.19 -9.30
N PRO A 183 -2.52 3.65 -8.29
CA PRO A 183 -1.34 2.81 -8.52
C PRO A 183 -1.69 1.58 -9.38
N THR A 184 -0.86 1.28 -10.37
CA THR A 184 -1.04 0.15 -11.31
C THR A 184 0.12 -0.82 -11.21
#